data_4902d4c6e51dbe6e2d77d215ed1a16f0
#
_entry.id   4902d4c6e51dbe6e2d77d215ed1a16f0
#
_cell.length_a   1.000
_cell.length_b   1.000
_cell.length_c   1.000
_cell.angle_alpha   90.00
_cell.angle_beta   90.00
_cell.angle_gamma   90.00
#
_symmetry.space_group_name_H-M   'P 1'
#
loop_
_entity.id
_entity.type
_entity.pdbx_description
1 polymer ?
#
loop_
_entity_poly.entity_id
_entity_poly.type
_entity_poly.pdbx_seq_one_letter_code
_entity_poly.pdbx_strand_id
1 'polypeptide(L)'
;MLTSDVGRIIFVVNCFGTFSQADENKIVETVRGRIGKYFMEKAKKVMGEDSREFAVYKRKIGTPRVIGVYAKQALTAKETGDKEALEKSNFPEFEKALETMLTKERGVIALQILANKITNSGTEILRSVVMQENALMMANDEFMEKYDEAIKEIGEIRNKKRQE
;
A
#
# COMPACT_ATOMS: atom_id res chain seq x y z
N MET A 1 -6.35 -1.12 4.63
CA MET A 1 -5.37 -1.53 3.62
C MET A 1 -4.82 -0.28 2.94
N LEU A 2 -3.53 0.00 3.03
CA LEU A 2 -2.90 1.10 2.32
C LEU A 2 -2.60 0.62 0.90
N THR A 3 -3.18 1.29 -0.11
CA THR A 3 -2.89 0.99 -1.50
C THR A 3 -1.47 1.45 -1.81
N SER A 4 -0.59 0.53 -2.16
CA SER A 4 0.79 0.84 -2.60
C SER A 4 0.87 1.44 -4.01
N ASP A 5 -0.29 1.71 -4.63
CA ASP A 5 -0.40 1.98 -6.06
C ASP A 5 -1.20 3.26 -6.37
N VAL A 6 -0.94 4.35 -5.63
CA VAL A 6 -1.63 5.64 -5.86
C VAL A 6 -1.35 6.18 -7.28
N GLY A 7 -0.17 5.88 -7.84
CA GLY A 7 0.15 6.24 -9.23
C GLY A 7 -0.71 5.54 -10.30
N ARG A 8 -1.51 4.54 -9.90
CA ARG A 8 -2.44 3.81 -10.77
C ARG A 8 -3.89 4.21 -10.60
N ILE A 9 -4.16 5.18 -9.73
CA ILE A 9 -5.48 5.76 -9.53
C ILE A 9 -5.53 7.07 -10.31
N ILE A 10 -6.53 7.24 -11.16
CA ILE A 10 -6.82 8.51 -11.80
C ILE A 10 -7.79 9.25 -10.91
N PHE A 11 -7.37 10.38 -10.39
CA PHE A 11 -8.22 11.30 -9.63
C PHE A 11 -8.76 12.34 -10.60
N VAL A 12 -10.06 12.43 -10.70
CA VAL A 12 -10.72 13.42 -11.57
C VAL A 12 -11.27 14.55 -10.73
N VAL A 13 -10.88 15.77 -11.08
CA VAL A 13 -11.42 16.99 -10.48
C VAL A 13 -12.41 17.59 -11.45
N ASN A 14 -13.69 17.60 -11.09
CA ASN A 14 -14.70 18.27 -11.91
C ASN A 14 -14.64 19.79 -11.67
N CYS A 15 -14.17 20.52 -12.68
CA CYS A 15 -14.05 21.97 -12.65
C CYS A 15 -15.38 22.61 -13.06
N PHE A 16 -15.73 23.71 -12.40
CA PHE A 16 -16.94 24.48 -12.67
C PHE A 16 -16.60 25.92 -13.10
N GLY A 17 -17.44 26.52 -13.88
CA GLY A 17 -17.29 27.90 -14.32
C GLY A 17 -16.71 28.04 -15.72
N THR A 18 -16.15 29.23 -16.01
CA THR A 18 -15.47 29.51 -17.28
C THR A 18 -14.09 28.89 -17.33
N PHE A 19 -13.66 28.52 -18.54
CA PHE A 19 -12.32 27.94 -18.73
C PHE A 19 -11.23 28.93 -18.31
N SER A 20 -10.40 28.47 -17.37
CA SER A 20 -9.20 29.15 -16.94
C SER A 20 -8.13 28.10 -16.70
N GLN A 21 -7.19 27.97 -17.61
CA GLN A 21 -6.09 27.00 -17.51
C GLN A 21 -5.22 27.24 -16.28
N ALA A 22 -5.04 28.50 -15.89
CA ALA A 22 -4.26 28.85 -14.72
C ALA A 22 -4.93 28.41 -13.43
N ASP A 23 -6.25 28.60 -13.31
CA ASP A 23 -7.01 28.19 -12.13
C ASP A 23 -7.14 26.67 -12.06
N GLU A 24 -7.35 26.01 -13.19
CA GLU A 24 -7.38 24.55 -13.29
C GLU A 24 -6.06 23.95 -12.81
N ASN A 25 -4.93 24.40 -13.35
CA ASN A 25 -3.62 23.92 -12.95
C ASN A 25 -3.38 24.09 -11.44
N LYS A 26 -3.77 25.23 -10.88
CA LYS A 26 -3.65 25.52 -9.45
C LYS A 26 -4.51 24.57 -8.60
N ILE A 27 -5.73 24.29 -9.04
CA ILE A 27 -6.63 23.36 -8.36
C ILE A 27 -6.07 21.93 -8.44
N VAL A 28 -5.66 21.48 -9.61
CA VAL A 28 -5.08 20.16 -9.85
C VAL A 28 -3.83 19.95 -8.99
N GLU A 29 -2.91 20.92 -8.94
CA GLU A 29 -1.71 20.83 -8.11
C GLU A 29 -2.04 20.82 -6.61
N THR A 30 -3.01 21.63 -6.19
CA THR A 30 -3.48 21.64 -4.79
C THR A 30 -4.05 20.29 -4.39
N VAL A 31 -4.89 19.69 -5.24
CA VAL A 31 -5.50 18.36 -5.00
C VAL A 31 -4.42 17.29 -5.02
N ARG A 32 -3.49 17.32 -5.97
CA ARG A 32 -2.35 16.39 -6.04
C ARG A 32 -1.51 16.42 -4.76
N GLY A 33 -1.17 17.61 -4.29
CA GLY A 33 -0.42 17.79 -3.05
C GLY A 33 -1.17 17.25 -1.83
N ARG A 34 -2.48 17.51 -1.71
CA ARG A 34 -3.31 17.01 -0.61
C ARG A 34 -3.40 15.49 -0.60
N ILE A 35 -3.62 14.88 -1.77
CA ILE A 35 -3.67 13.43 -1.92
C ILE A 35 -2.33 12.80 -1.50
N GLY A 36 -1.21 13.30 -2.05
CA GLY A 36 0.12 12.81 -1.69
C GLY A 36 0.40 12.91 -0.19
N LYS A 37 0.10 14.08 0.41
CA LYS A 37 0.26 14.30 1.85
C LYS A 37 -0.60 13.32 2.67
N TYR A 38 -1.86 13.16 2.33
CA TYR A 38 -2.78 12.25 3.04
C TYR A 38 -2.26 10.80 3.05
N PHE A 39 -1.84 10.28 1.91
CA PHE A 39 -1.30 8.93 1.82
C PHE A 39 -0.01 8.76 2.60
N MET A 40 0.88 9.75 2.55
CA MET A 40 2.14 9.72 3.30
C MET A 40 1.92 9.77 4.80
N GLU A 41 1.03 10.64 5.29
CA GLU A 41 0.71 10.74 6.72
C GLU A 41 0.05 9.46 7.24
N LYS A 42 -0.85 8.88 6.45
CA LYS A 42 -1.50 7.61 6.80
C LYS A 42 -0.49 6.46 6.84
N ALA A 43 0.43 6.40 5.88
CA ALA A 43 1.49 5.40 5.85
C ALA A 43 2.44 5.51 7.06
N LYS A 44 2.84 6.74 7.43
CA LYS A 44 3.64 6.98 8.63
C LYS A 44 2.97 6.46 9.90
N LYS A 45 1.66 6.72 10.05
CA LYS A 45 0.88 6.26 11.22
C LYS A 45 0.77 4.74 11.32
N VAL A 46 0.69 4.04 10.18
CA VAL A 46 0.48 2.58 10.14
C VAL A 46 1.79 1.81 10.20
N MET A 47 2.82 2.28 9.52
CA MET A 47 4.08 1.56 9.33
C MET A 47 5.20 2.04 10.26
N GLY A 48 5.08 3.26 10.81
CA GLY A 48 6.17 3.95 11.51
C GLY A 48 7.10 4.67 10.53
N GLU A 49 7.54 5.88 10.89
CA GLU A 49 8.34 6.74 9.99
C GLU A 49 9.70 6.13 9.65
N ASP A 50 10.34 5.46 10.62
CA ASP A 50 11.67 4.90 10.50
C ASP A 50 11.67 3.43 10.04
N SER A 51 10.50 2.88 9.69
CA SER A 51 10.39 1.48 9.26
C SER A 51 10.90 1.27 7.84
N ARG A 52 11.44 0.08 7.60
CA ARG A 52 11.83 -0.36 6.25
C ARG A 52 10.62 -0.41 5.31
N GLU A 53 9.47 -0.81 5.84
CA GLU A 53 8.21 -0.87 5.12
C GLU A 53 7.78 0.50 4.61
N PHE A 54 7.90 1.54 5.44
CA PHE A 54 7.61 2.91 5.04
C PHE A 54 8.55 3.41 3.94
N ALA A 55 9.85 3.11 4.04
CA ALA A 55 10.83 3.46 3.00
C ALA A 55 10.52 2.78 1.65
N VAL A 56 10.08 1.53 1.67
CA VAL A 56 9.62 0.81 0.47
C VAL A 56 8.33 1.41 -0.08
N TYR A 57 7.36 1.70 0.79
CA TYR A 57 6.10 2.34 0.42
C TYR A 57 6.32 3.69 -0.26
N LYS A 58 7.15 4.55 0.32
CA LYS A 58 7.49 5.87 -0.23
C LYS A 58 8.05 5.80 -1.66
N ARG A 59 8.83 4.76 -1.97
CA ARG A 59 9.37 4.54 -3.33
C ARG A 59 8.31 4.02 -4.30
N LYS A 60 7.34 3.24 -3.82
CA LYS A 60 6.33 2.58 -4.66
C LYS A 60 5.07 3.42 -4.91
N ILE A 61 4.76 4.37 -4.02
CA ILE A 61 3.48 5.09 -4.08
C ILE A 61 3.28 5.89 -5.38
N GLY A 62 4.37 6.34 -6.00
CA GLY A 62 4.32 7.14 -7.22
C GLY A 62 3.67 8.51 -7.01
N THR A 63 3.52 9.24 -8.12
CA THR A 63 2.83 10.54 -8.13
C THR A 63 1.35 10.35 -8.47
N PRO A 64 0.40 10.90 -7.68
CA PRO A 64 -1.02 10.83 -8.01
C PRO A 64 -1.31 11.45 -9.39
N ARG A 65 -2.02 10.70 -10.24
CA ARG A 65 -2.53 11.23 -11.52
C ARG A 65 -3.80 11.99 -11.25
N VAL A 66 -3.74 13.32 -11.32
CA VAL A 66 -4.89 14.19 -11.11
C VAL A 66 -5.17 14.93 -12.41
N ILE A 67 -6.39 14.83 -12.90
CA ILE A 67 -6.85 15.45 -14.16
C ILE A 67 -8.03 16.35 -13.83
N GLY A 68 -7.94 17.63 -14.21
CA GLY A 68 -9.05 18.56 -14.15
C GLY A 68 -9.93 18.38 -15.40
N VAL A 69 -11.23 18.34 -15.24
CA VAL A 69 -12.19 18.15 -16.34
C VAL A 69 -13.37 19.09 -16.17
N TYR A 70 -13.76 19.77 -17.22
CA TYR A 70 -15.00 20.55 -17.28
C TYR A 70 -16.14 19.70 -17.86
N ALA A 71 -16.68 18.76 -17.04
CA ALA A 71 -17.59 17.74 -17.50
C ALA A 71 -18.89 18.30 -18.14
N LYS A 72 -19.43 19.40 -17.61
CA LYS A 72 -20.62 20.03 -18.17
C LYS A 72 -20.33 20.60 -19.57
N GLN A 73 -19.20 21.30 -19.74
CA GLN A 73 -18.80 21.86 -21.03
C GLN A 73 -18.50 20.77 -22.05
N ALA A 74 -17.86 19.67 -21.60
CA ALA A 74 -17.61 18.52 -22.45
C ALA A 74 -18.90 17.88 -22.97
N LEU A 75 -19.93 17.77 -22.11
CA LEU A 75 -21.24 17.26 -22.51
C LEU A 75 -21.88 18.16 -23.56
N THR A 76 -21.99 19.46 -23.29
CA THR A 76 -22.55 20.43 -24.22
C THR A 76 -21.78 20.44 -25.56
N ALA A 77 -20.45 20.39 -25.51
CA ALA A 77 -19.61 20.35 -26.71
C ALA A 77 -19.85 19.08 -27.56
N LYS A 78 -20.06 17.92 -26.91
CA LYS A 78 -20.43 16.67 -27.61
C LYS A 78 -21.82 16.77 -28.24
N GLU A 79 -22.79 17.38 -27.57
CA GLU A 79 -24.15 17.56 -28.09
C GLU A 79 -24.19 18.54 -29.28
N THR A 80 -23.40 19.62 -29.26
CA THR A 80 -23.34 20.66 -30.31
C THR A 80 -22.32 20.33 -31.39
N GLY A 81 -21.48 19.34 -31.22
CA GLY A 81 -20.38 19.01 -32.15
C GLY A 81 -19.23 20.00 -32.12
N ASP A 82 -19.10 20.81 -31.07
CA ASP A 82 -18.05 21.82 -30.91
C ASP A 82 -16.74 21.16 -30.45
N LYS A 83 -15.87 20.87 -31.40
CA LYS A 83 -14.57 20.21 -31.14
C LYS A 83 -13.63 21.08 -30.33
N GLU A 84 -13.62 22.40 -30.51
CA GLU A 84 -12.72 23.30 -29.79
C GLU A 84 -13.12 23.37 -28.29
N ALA A 85 -14.41 23.51 -28.01
CA ALA A 85 -14.91 23.48 -26.66
C ALA A 85 -14.66 22.10 -25.98
N LEU A 86 -14.76 21.02 -26.77
CA LEU A 86 -14.46 19.67 -26.24
C LEU A 86 -12.97 19.52 -25.83
N GLU A 87 -12.05 20.00 -26.68
CA GLU A 87 -10.62 19.99 -26.34
C GLU A 87 -10.32 20.84 -25.10
N LYS A 88 -10.89 22.06 -25.03
CA LYS A 88 -10.74 22.93 -23.85
C LYS A 88 -11.30 22.36 -22.56
N SER A 89 -12.24 21.41 -22.67
CA SER A 89 -12.82 20.75 -21.50
C SER A 89 -11.89 19.77 -20.80
N ASN A 90 -10.74 19.45 -21.36
CA ASN A 90 -9.81 18.40 -20.90
C ASN A 90 -10.42 16.98 -20.85
N PHE A 91 -11.63 16.81 -21.37
CA PHE A 91 -12.30 15.51 -21.39
C PHE A 91 -11.58 14.50 -22.29
N PRO A 92 -11.08 14.87 -23.48
CA PRO A 92 -10.27 13.96 -24.32
C PRO A 92 -8.99 13.48 -23.64
N GLU A 93 -8.34 14.32 -22.84
CA GLU A 93 -7.15 13.91 -22.05
C GLU A 93 -7.52 12.86 -21.00
N PHE A 94 -8.63 13.04 -20.33
CA PHE A 94 -9.16 12.04 -19.39
C PHE A 94 -9.50 10.72 -20.10
N GLU A 95 -10.20 10.75 -21.24
CA GLU A 95 -10.53 9.57 -22.05
C GLU A 95 -9.25 8.82 -22.45
N LYS A 96 -8.24 9.53 -22.94
CA LYS A 96 -6.93 8.95 -23.30
C LYS A 96 -6.18 8.36 -22.12
N ALA A 97 -6.21 9.00 -20.96
CA ALA A 97 -5.59 8.48 -19.75
C ALA A 97 -6.28 7.21 -19.28
N LEU A 98 -7.62 7.17 -19.34
CA LEU A 98 -8.43 6.01 -18.99
C LEU A 98 -8.19 4.86 -19.98
N GLU A 99 -8.18 5.13 -21.28
CA GLU A 99 -7.85 4.15 -22.31
C GLU A 99 -6.45 3.55 -22.10
N THR A 100 -5.45 4.39 -21.85
CA THR A 100 -4.09 3.95 -21.58
C THR A 100 -4.02 3.04 -20.36
N MET A 101 -4.71 3.39 -19.29
CA MET A 101 -4.78 2.58 -18.08
C MET A 101 -5.46 1.23 -18.34
N LEU A 102 -6.57 1.22 -19.08
CA LEU A 102 -7.34 0.01 -19.36
C LEU A 102 -6.68 -0.92 -20.38
N THR A 103 -5.93 -0.37 -21.35
CA THR A 103 -5.34 -1.16 -22.43
C THR A 103 -3.88 -1.50 -22.20
N LYS A 104 -3.03 -0.50 -21.93
CA LYS A 104 -1.58 -0.69 -21.83
C LYS A 104 -1.10 -1.11 -20.44
N GLU A 105 -1.76 -0.60 -19.40
CA GLU A 105 -1.33 -0.87 -18.02
C GLU A 105 -2.02 -2.09 -17.40
N ARG A 106 -3.12 -2.59 -17.99
CA ARG A 106 -3.90 -3.72 -17.45
C ARG A 106 -3.05 -4.97 -17.20
N GLY A 107 -2.20 -5.35 -18.15
CA GLY A 107 -1.33 -6.53 -18.02
C GLY A 107 -0.31 -6.36 -16.90
N VAL A 108 0.33 -5.20 -16.82
CA VAL A 108 1.30 -4.86 -15.77
C VAL A 108 0.63 -4.82 -14.40
N ILE A 109 -0.57 -4.25 -14.32
CA ILE A 109 -1.36 -4.19 -13.08
C ILE A 109 -1.71 -5.60 -12.60
N ALA A 110 -2.19 -6.48 -13.48
CA ALA A 110 -2.52 -7.86 -13.15
C ALA A 110 -1.31 -8.64 -12.63
N LEU A 111 -0.17 -8.54 -13.32
CA LEU A 111 1.08 -9.18 -12.90
C LEU A 111 1.56 -8.68 -11.54
N GLN A 112 1.43 -7.39 -11.28
CA GLN A 112 1.87 -6.81 -10.02
C GLN A 112 0.94 -7.16 -8.86
N ILE A 113 -0.37 -7.26 -9.09
CA ILE A 113 -1.31 -7.78 -8.09
C ILE A 113 -0.93 -9.22 -7.70
N LEU A 114 -0.61 -10.06 -8.68
CA LEU A 114 -0.14 -11.43 -8.43
C LEU A 114 1.18 -11.45 -7.67
N ALA A 115 2.18 -10.66 -8.09
CA ALA A 115 3.46 -10.55 -7.41
C ALA A 115 3.30 -10.08 -5.96
N ASN A 116 2.46 -9.08 -5.71
CA ASN A 116 2.18 -8.60 -4.36
C ASN A 116 1.48 -9.67 -3.50
N LYS A 117 0.54 -10.43 -4.07
CA LYS A 117 -0.10 -11.55 -3.36
C LYS A 117 0.92 -12.62 -2.97
N ILE A 118 1.78 -13.04 -3.89
CA ILE A 118 2.83 -14.03 -3.63
C ILE A 118 3.79 -13.54 -2.54
N THR A 119 4.24 -12.29 -2.62
CA THR A 119 5.13 -11.69 -1.63
C THR A 119 4.48 -11.63 -0.25
N ASN A 120 3.22 -11.22 -0.17
CA ASN A 120 2.49 -11.15 1.09
C ASN A 120 2.30 -12.53 1.70
N SER A 121 1.86 -13.52 0.90
CA SER A 121 1.72 -14.91 1.37
C SER A 121 3.05 -15.49 1.83
N GLY A 122 4.15 -15.25 1.10
CA GLY A 122 5.49 -15.65 1.52
C GLY A 122 5.91 -15.02 2.86
N THR A 123 5.59 -13.74 3.06
CA THR A 123 5.87 -13.04 4.32
C THR A 123 5.04 -13.62 5.48
N GLU A 124 3.78 -13.95 5.25
CA GLU A 124 2.91 -14.58 6.26
C GLU A 124 3.42 -15.97 6.66
N ILE A 125 3.84 -16.78 5.68
CA ILE A 125 4.44 -18.11 5.93
C ILE A 125 5.73 -17.97 6.76
N LEU A 126 6.64 -17.08 6.35
CA LEU A 126 7.87 -16.81 7.11
C LEU A 126 7.58 -16.39 8.55
N ARG A 127 6.61 -15.51 8.75
CA ARG A 127 6.19 -15.07 10.09
C ARG A 127 5.65 -16.22 10.91
N SER A 128 4.84 -17.10 10.32
CA SER A 128 4.31 -18.30 10.98
C SER A 128 5.43 -19.26 11.38
N VAL A 129 6.40 -19.50 10.49
CA VAL A 129 7.55 -20.37 10.78
C VAL A 129 8.39 -19.80 11.93
N VAL A 130 8.71 -18.51 11.91
CA VAL A 130 9.47 -17.86 13.00
C VAL A 130 8.71 -17.92 14.33
N MET A 131 7.39 -17.74 14.32
CA MET A 131 6.59 -17.89 15.54
C MET A 131 6.62 -19.33 16.07
N GLN A 132 6.55 -20.33 15.20
CA GLN A 132 6.63 -21.74 15.60
C GLN A 132 8.03 -22.10 16.12
N GLU A 133 9.08 -21.62 15.48
CA GLU A 133 10.46 -21.81 15.93
C GLU A 133 10.67 -21.21 17.31
N ASN A 134 10.24 -19.97 17.56
CA ASN A 134 10.32 -19.35 18.87
C ASN A 134 9.52 -20.11 19.93
N ALA A 135 8.33 -20.61 19.62
CA ALA A 135 7.53 -21.40 20.54
C ALA A 135 8.20 -22.73 20.89
N LEU A 136 8.86 -23.39 19.92
CA LEU A 136 9.62 -24.60 20.16
C LEU A 136 10.88 -24.35 21.01
N MET A 137 11.59 -23.24 20.78
CA MET A 137 12.73 -22.86 21.61
C MET A 137 12.31 -22.62 23.06
N MET A 138 11.24 -21.86 23.29
CA MET A 138 10.71 -21.62 24.64
C MET A 138 10.28 -22.92 25.33
N ALA A 139 9.62 -23.84 24.62
CA ALA A 139 9.23 -25.12 25.15
C ALA A 139 10.44 -26.02 25.48
N ASN A 140 11.49 -25.96 24.69
CA ASN A 140 12.72 -26.67 24.91
C ASN A 140 13.49 -26.16 26.17
N ASP A 141 13.57 -24.86 26.34
CA ASP A 141 14.21 -24.21 27.48
C ASP A 141 13.47 -24.57 28.80
N GLU A 142 12.13 -24.50 28.79
CA GLU A 142 11.30 -24.91 29.92
C GLU A 142 11.44 -26.41 30.23
N PHE A 143 11.56 -27.25 29.20
CA PHE A 143 11.82 -28.68 29.37
C PHE A 143 13.20 -28.93 29.98
N MET A 144 14.24 -28.26 29.51
CA MET A 144 15.60 -28.42 30.06
C MET A 144 15.71 -27.98 31.52
N GLU A 145 15.03 -26.87 31.88
CA GLU A 145 14.96 -26.40 33.25
C GLU A 145 14.33 -27.46 34.18
N LYS A 146 13.18 -28.04 33.82
CA LYS A 146 12.51 -29.09 34.55
C LYS A 146 13.35 -30.39 34.63
N TYR A 147 14.05 -30.70 33.55
CA TYR A 147 14.96 -31.88 33.54
C TYR A 147 16.12 -31.72 34.51
N ASP A 148 16.75 -30.55 34.53
CA ASP A 148 17.87 -30.27 35.46
C ASP A 148 17.40 -30.26 36.92
N GLU A 149 16.21 -29.75 37.23
CA GLU A 149 15.60 -29.84 38.56
C GLU A 149 15.39 -31.28 38.97
N ALA A 150 14.81 -32.12 38.10
CA ALA A 150 14.58 -33.54 38.40
C ALA A 150 15.89 -34.32 38.63
N ILE A 151 16.92 -34.05 37.85
CA ILE A 151 18.25 -34.67 38.05
C ILE A 151 18.84 -34.29 39.41
N LYS A 152 18.69 -33.03 39.83
CA LYS A 152 19.15 -32.55 41.13
C LYS A 152 18.43 -33.24 42.29
N GLU A 153 17.10 -33.35 42.23
CA GLU A 153 16.29 -34.06 43.22
C GLU A 153 16.68 -35.54 43.35
N ILE A 154 16.88 -36.22 42.20
CA ILE A 154 17.36 -37.63 42.21
C ILE A 154 18.72 -37.73 42.85
N GLY A 155 19.63 -36.80 42.61
CA GLY A 155 20.93 -36.73 43.25
C GLY A 155 20.86 -36.59 44.77
N GLU A 156 19.96 -35.75 45.26
CA GLU A 156 19.73 -35.53 46.70
C GLU A 156 19.16 -36.79 47.38
N ILE A 157 18.18 -37.45 46.76
CA ILE A 157 17.58 -38.70 47.26
C ILE A 157 18.65 -39.81 47.33
N ARG A 158 19.49 -39.94 46.32
CA ARG A 158 20.57 -40.90 46.25
C ARG A 158 21.60 -40.69 47.35
N ASN A 159 21.93 -39.42 47.62
CA ASN A 159 22.87 -39.07 48.68
C ASN A 159 22.32 -39.39 50.14
N LYS A 160 21.02 -39.08 50.34
CA LYS A 160 20.35 -39.46 51.62
C LYS A 160 20.35 -40.95 51.87
N LYS A 161 20.02 -41.77 50.84
CA LYS A 161 20.05 -43.24 50.93
C LYS A 161 21.44 -43.87 51.18
N ARG A 162 22.52 -43.12 50.92
CA ARG A 162 23.88 -43.58 51.16
C ARG A 162 24.35 -43.25 52.57
N GLN A 163 23.65 -42.40 53.30
CA GLN A 163 23.98 -41.99 54.67
C GLN A 163 23.17 -42.76 55.74
N GLU A 164 22.13 -43.48 55.30
CA GLU A 164 21.42 -44.51 56.12
C GLU A 164 22.06 -45.90 55.96
#